data_654d35b6598690f7cc0c60d04f3392d2
#
_entry.id   654d35b6598690f7cc0c60d04f3392d2
#
_cell.length_a   1.000
_cell.length_b   1.000
_cell.length_c   1.000
_cell.angle_alpha   90.00
_cell.angle_beta   90.00
_cell.angle_gamma   90.00
#
_symmetry.space_group_name_H-M   'P 1'
#
loop_
_entity.id
_entity.type
_entity.pdbx_description
1 polymer ?
#
loop_
_entity_poly.entity_id
_entity_poly.type
_entity_poly.pdbx_seq_one_letter_code
_entity_poly.pdbx_strand_id
1 'polypeptide(L)'
;MNRQEELIRILLKSEKPLTTTELAEMLDVSSRTIRSDLAKIETELLVHHLCLEKKPHVGVWIQGAKEDKVALFLNVDQQNSTVNTYSKDYRIGCILVQILLGNSKIYPDKFADELYVSRSTIEKDLSAVSKWLGKHQLELSRNANNGLYVKGSEENIRNAVGSLANDLNTRNLSIESFLETYLNVDFKKIEDIVSDWNDKYGMNLNEMNINNLAFHASIMVIRILKNKELEMSDCDELQEESHSYKEEFEQLIYELSEYIHCDIPKAESNYLLMHLFGMYLNEPAFINNDFLSDLRSLAENISDDFICNLDKIVALDLKQNKMFKQSLILHLLPTVYRLKYGFNLYNPLLGEIKTNYAGS
;
A
#
# COMPACT_ATOMS: atom_id res chain seq x y z
N MET A 1 -4.64 -15.18 -15.78
CA MET A 1 -4.38 -14.34 -16.96
C MET A 1 -4.84 -15.11 -18.19
N ASN A 2 -5.68 -14.49 -19.03
CA ASN A 2 -6.09 -15.09 -20.27
C ASN A 2 -4.88 -15.08 -21.22
N ARG A 3 -4.50 -16.22 -21.81
CA ARG A 3 -3.33 -16.32 -22.69
C ARG A 3 -3.42 -15.36 -23.89
N GLN A 4 -4.60 -15.00 -24.34
CA GLN A 4 -4.83 -14.04 -25.43
C GLN A 4 -4.43 -12.62 -25.02
N GLU A 5 -4.75 -12.20 -23.82
CA GLU A 5 -4.33 -10.91 -23.25
C GLU A 5 -2.81 -10.83 -23.09
N GLU A 6 -2.18 -11.91 -22.62
CA GLU A 6 -0.72 -11.98 -22.52
C GLU A 6 -0.06 -11.90 -23.89
N LEU A 7 -0.66 -12.53 -24.90
CA LEU A 7 -0.19 -12.46 -26.28
C LEU A 7 -0.29 -11.02 -26.82
N ILE A 8 -1.38 -10.31 -26.59
CA ILE A 8 -1.56 -8.90 -26.95
C ILE A 8 -0.48 -8.04 -26.25
N ARG A 9 -0.25 -8.27 -24.96
CA ARG A 9 0.73 -7.52 -24.15
C ARG A 9 2.16 -7.70 -24.68
N ILE A 10 2.54 -8.94 -25.00
CA ILE A 10 3.86 -9.24 -25.57
C ILE A 10 4.03 -8.51 -26.91
N LEU A 11 3.02 -8.57 -27.78
CA LEU A 11 3.06 -7.94 -29.09
C LEU A 11 3.08 -6.40 -29.00
N LEU A 12 2.38 -5.78 -28.03
CA LEU A 12 2.40 -4.33 -27.82
C LEU A 12 3.72 -3.82 -27.22
N LYS A 13 4.39 -4.63 -26.39
CA LYS A 13 5.70 -4.30 -25.81
C LYS A 13 6.88 -4.53 -26.78
N SER A 14 6.68 -5.37 -27.79
CA SER A 14 7.76 -5.71 -28.70
C SER A 14 8.00 -4.60 -29.72
N GLU A 15 9.25 -4.12 -29.79
CA GLU A 15 9.69 -3.18 -30.82
C GLU A 15 9.96 -3.84 -32.18
N LYS A 16 9.98 -5.18 -32.22
CA LYS A 16 10.28 -5.98 -33.42
C LYS A 16 9.18 -7.02 -33.66
N PRO A 17 8.93 -7.40 -34.94
CA PRO A 17 8.07 -8.53 -35.22
C PRO A 17 8.55 -9.80 -34.52
N LEU A 18 7.65 -10.55 -33.91
CA LEU A 18 7.92 -11.82 -33.24
C LEU A 18 7.41 -13.00 -34.07
N THR A 19 8.18 -14.06 -34.16
CA THR A 19 7.75 -15.27 -34.84
C THR A 19 6.79 -16.09 -33.98
N THR A 20 5.97 -16.93 -34.61
CA THR A 20 5.09 -17.83 -33.86
C THR A 20 5.83 -18.84 -33.00
N THR A 21 7.12 -19.08 -33.28
CA THR A 21 7.97 -19.97 -32.49
C THR A 21 8.44 -19.25 -31.22
N GLU A 22 8.94 -18.03 -31.35
CA GLU A 22 9.31 -17.20 -30.19
C GLU A 22 8.12 -16.95 -29.24
N LEU A 23 6.95 -16.63 -29.80
CA LEU A 23 5.72 -16.47 -29.00
C LEU A 23 5.31 -17.77 -28.30
N ALA A 24 5.53 -18.92 -28.95
CA ALA A 24 5.26 -20.23 -28.38
C ALA A 24 6.19 -20.57 -27.22
N GLU A 25 7.46 -20.25 -27.33
CA GLU A 25 8.47 -20.39 -26.26
C GLU A 25 8.17 -19.47 -25.08
N MET A 26 7.83 -18.19 -25.34
CA MET A 26 7.51 -17.20 -24.31
C MET A 26 6.27 -17.58 -23.48
N LEU A 27 5.28 -18.24 -24.11
CA LEU A 27 4.01 -18.60 -23.48
C LEU A 27 3.92 -20.09 -23.09
N ASP A 28 4.99 -20.85 -23.26
CA ASP A 28 5.07 -22.30 -22.97
C ASP A 28 3.92 -23.10 -23.62
N VAL A 29 3.69 -22.86 -24.92
CA VAL A 29 2.64 -23.52 -25.71
C VAL A 29 3.15 -23.91 -27.09
N SER A 30 2.33 -24.68 -27.85
CA SER A 30 2.70 -24.99 -29.25
C SER A 30 2.49 -23.82 -30.20
N SER A 31 3.29 -23.74 -31.28
CA SER A 31 3.09 -22.74 -32.35
C SER A 31 1.72 -22.88 -33.02
N ARG A 32 1.09 -24.04 -32.97
CA ARG A 32 -0.29 -24.27 -33.42
C ARG A 32 -1.30 -23.53 -32.52
N THR A 33 -1.07 -23.57 -31.21
CA THR A 33 -1.88 -22.87 -30.22
C THR A 33 -1.78 -21.35 -30.43
N ILE A 34 -0.54 -20.83 -30.63
CA ILE A 34 -0.31 -19.41 -30.92
C ILE A 34 -1.08 -18.97 -32.16
N ARG A 35 -1.04 -19.75 -33.26
CA ARG A 35 -1.79 -19.40 -34.48
C ARG A 35 -3.30 -19.32 -34.24
N SER A 36 -3.84 -20.21 -33.42
CA SER A 36 -5.26 -20.18 -33.04
C SER A 36 -5.60 -18.93 -32.20
N ASP A 37 -4.73 -18.56 -31.26
CA ASP A 37 -4.92 -17.38 -30.41
C ASP A 37 -4.74 -16.08 -31.21
N LEU A 38 -3.76 -15.99 -32.11
CA LEU A 38 -3.59 -14.86 -33.03
C LEU A 38 -4.83 -14.62 -33.91
N ALA A 39 -5.54 -15.66 -34.32
CA ALA A 39 -6.79 -15.51 -35.08
C ALA A 39 -7.93 -14.94 -34.22
N LYS A 40 -7.95 -15.25 -32.93
CA LYS A 40 -8.98 -14.74 -32.01
C LYS A 40 -8.77 -13.28 -31.64
N ILE A 41 -7.50 -12.89 -31.31
CA ILE A 41 -7.18 -11.51 -30.96
C ILE A 41 -7.32 -10.54 -32.14
N GLU A 42 -7.28 -11.00 -33.38
CA GLU A 42 -7.43 -10.16 -34.57
C GLU A 42 -8.77 -9.40 -34.59
N THR A 43 -9.85 -10.06 -34.13
CA THR A 43 -11.17 -9.42 -34.02
C THR A 43 -11.20 -8.36 -32.90
N GLU A 44 -10.51 -8.63 -31.79
CA GLU A 44 -10.44 -7.70 -30.66
C GLU A 44 -9.61 -6.45 -31.02
N LEU A 45 -8.49 -6.63 -31.72
CA LEU A 45 -7.65 -5.53 -32.17
C LEU A 45 -8.40 -4.55 -33.09
N LEU A 46 -9.28 -5.06 -33.96
CA LEU A 46 -10.09 -4.22 -34.85
C LEU A 46 -11.04 -3.27 -34.11
N VAL A 47 -11.58 -3.69 -32.97
CA VAL A 47 -12.44 -2.84 -32.11
C VAL A 47 -11.66 -1.62 -31.59
N HIS A 48 -10.33 -1.76 -31.43
CA HIS A 48 -9.43 -0.71 -30.97
C HIS A 48 -8.69 0.01 -32.11
N HIS A 49 -9.20 -0.07 -33.35
CA HIS A 49 -8.59 0.54 -34.55
C HIS A 49 -7.15 0.07 -34.82
N LEU A 50 -6.81 -1.15 -34.35
CA LEU A 50 -5.50 -1.78 -34.52
C LEU A 50 -5.61 -2.98 -35.45
N CYS A 51 -4.52 -3.28 -36.19
CA CYS A 51 -4.44 -4.41 -37.11
C CYS A 51 -3.31 -5.37 -36.69
N LEU A 52 -3.56 -6.66 -36.83
CA LEU A 52 -2.53 -7.69 -36.67
C LEU A 52 -1.85 -7.97 -38.01
N GLU A 53 -0.62 -7.52 -38.16
CA GLU A 53 0.19 -7.79 -39.34
C GLU A 53 0.96 -9.10 -39.20
N LYS A 54 0.91 -9.91 -40.28
CA LYS A 54 1.55 -11.23 -40.37
C LYS A 54 2.37 -11.28 -41.65
N LYS A 55 3.70 -11.36 -41.55
CA LYS A 55 4.57 -11.44 -42.71
C LYS A 55 5.42 -12.70 -42.65
N PRO A 56 5.39 -13.58 -43.69
CA PRO A 56 6.21 -14.78 -43.74
C PRO A 56 7.71 -14.42 -43.57
N HIS A 57 8.41 -15.22 -42.78
CA HIS A 57 9.83 -15.06 -42.44
C HIS A 57 10.19 -13.77 -41.66
N VAL A 58 9.25 -12.90 -41.34
CA VAL A 58 9.48 -11.70 -40.55
C VAL A 58 8.87 -11.84 -39.15
N GLY A 59 7.61 -12.24 -39.09
CA GLY A 59 6.91 -12.41 -37.83
C GLY A 59 5.52 -11.73 -37.82
N VAL A 60 5.02 -11.52 -36.60
CA VAL A 60 3.74 -10.93 -36.29
C VAL A 60 3.95 -9.70 -35.43
N TRP A 61 3.18 -8.63 -35.69
CA TRP A 61 3.19 -7.41 -34.89
C TRP A 61 1.84 -6.69 -34.97
N ILE A 62 1.58 -5.81 -34.02
CA ILE A 62 0.37 -4.96 -34.01
C ILE A 62 0.69 -3.63 -34.70
N GLN A 63 -0.11 -3.28 -35.71
CA GLN A 63 0.00 -2.01 -36.44
C GLN A 63 -1.20 -1.11 -36.13
N GLY A 64 -0.95 0.20 -35.99
CA GLY A 64 -1.94 1.25 -35.76
C GLY A 64 -1.33 2.49 -35.13
N ALA A 65 -2.15 3.49 -34.84
CA ALA A 65 -1.69 4.71 -34.19
C ALA A 65 -1.11 4.45 -32.81
N LYS A 66 -0.14 5.26 -32.40
CA LYS A 66 0.53 5.09 -31.10
C LYS A 66 -0.45 5.27 -29.94
N GLU A 67 -1.38 6.20 -30.10
CA GLU A 67 -2.46 6.49 -29.14
C GLU A 67 -3.35 5.27 -28.91
N ASP A 68 -3.76 4.58 -29.99
CA ASP A 68 -4.61 3.39 -29.94
C ASP A 68 -3.85 2.20 -29.30
N LYS A 69 -2.55 2.05 -29.59
CA LYS A 69 -1.71 1.04 -28.95
C LYS A 69 -1.57 1.28 -27.45
N VAL A 70 -1.36 2.54 -27.05
CA VAL A 70 -1.29 2.93 -25.62
C VAL A 70 -2.65 2.72 -24.96
N ALA A 71 -3.75 3.12 -25.60
CA ALA A 71 -5.10 2.92 -25.06
C ALA A 71 -5.42 1.42 -24.88
N LEU A 72 -5.08 0.57 -25.87
CA LEU A 72 -5.26 -0.88 -25.73
C LEU A 72 -4.31 -1.46 -24.66
N PHE A 73 -3.05 -1.01 -24.60
CA PHE A 73 -2.11 -1.44 -23.58
C PHE A 73 -2.63 -1.11 -22.18
N LEU A 74 -3.12 0.11 -21.96
CA LEU A 74 -3.74 0.53 -20.70
C LEU A 74 -5.02 -0.24 -20.40
N ASN A 75 -5.85 -0.53 -21.41
CA ASN A 75 -7.05 -1.36 -21.25
C ASN A 75 -6.71 -2.81 -20.93
N VAL A 76 -5.72 -3.40 -21.58
CA VAL A 76 -5.23 -4.76 -21.32
C VAL A 76 -4.45 -4.81 -19.99
N ASP A 77 -3.73 -3.77 -19.62
CA ASP A 77 -3.10 -3.62 -18.30
C ASP A 77 -4.14 -3.30 -17.22
N GLN A 78 -5.21 -2.53 -17.51
CA GLN A 78 -6.34 -2.31 -16.61
C GLN A 78 -7.27 -3.53 -16.55
N GLN A 79 -7.41 -4.33 -17.60
CA GLN A 79 -8.10 -5.63 -17.56
C GLN A 79 -7.20 -6.73 -16.97
N ASN A 80 -5.88 -6.56 -16.95
CA ASN A 80 -4.93 -7.38 -16.19
C ASN A 80 -4.77 -6.92 -14.75
N SER A 81 -5.28 -5.75 -14.40
CA SER A 81 -5.80 -5.41 -13.08
C SER A 81 -7.21 -5.98 -12.83
N THR A 82 -7.78 -6.82 -13.70
CA THR A 82 -8.62 -7.92 -13.23
C THR A 82 -7.68 -8.81 -12.41
N VAL A 83 -7.47 -8.35 -11.21
CA VAL A 83 -7.01 -9.07 -10.07
C VAL A 83 -7.53 -10.48 -10.28
N ASN A 84 -6.63 -11.45 -10.44
CA ASN A 84 -7.05 -12.84 -10.57
C ASN A 84 -7.74 -13.21 -9.26
N THR A 85 -9.06 -12.93 -9.18
CA THR A 85 -9.93 -13.14 -8.02
C THR A 85 -9.87 -14.58 -7.54
N TYR A 86 -9.32 -15.47 -8.34
CA TYR A 86 -9.05 -16.86 -8.01
C TYR A 86 -7.64 -17.09 -7.46
N SER A 87 -6.74 -16.08 -7.50
CA SER A 87 -5.40 -16.25 -6.94
C SER A 87 -5.46 -16.38 -5.42
N LYS A 88 -4.54 -17.17 -4.87
CA LYS A 88 -4.42 -17.32 -3.41
C LYS A 88 -4.14 -15.98 -2.75
N ASP A 89 -3.32 -15.15 -3.36
CA ASP A 89 -2.92 -13.84 -2.81
C ASP A 89 -4.09 -12.87 -2.75
N TYR A 90 -4.94 -12.84 -3.80
CA TYR A 90 -6.17 -12.08 -3.79
C TYR A 90 -7.11 -12.53 -2.66
N ARG A 91 -7.35 -13.85 -2.54
CA ARG A 91 -8.24 -14.39 -1.51
C ARG A 91 -7.74 -14.05 -0.10
N ILE A 92 -6.43 -14.18 0.15
CA ILE A 92 -5.82 -13.81 1.44
C ILE A 92 -6.00 -12.32 1.69
N GLY A 93 -5.75 -11.45 0.70
CA GLY A 93 -5.99 -10.00 0.80
C GLY A 93 -7.44 -9.68 1.14
N CYS A 94 -8.39 -10.27 0.41
CA CYS A 94 -9.83 -10.14 0.65
C CYS A 94 -10.22 -10.56 2.08
N ILE A 95 -9.74 -11.71 2.54
CA ILE A 95 -10.01 -12.19 3.90
C ILE A 95 -9.40 -11.21 4.93
N LEU A 96 -8.14 -10.81 4.77
CA LEU A 96 -7.47 -9.89 5.70
C LEU A 96 -8.17 -8.53 5.79
N VAL A 97 -8.51 -7.90 4.67
CA VAL A 97 -9.22 -6.61 4.66
C VAL A 97 -10.57 -6.73 5.39
N GLN A 98 -11.35 -7.78 5.09
CA GLN A 98 -12.65 -7.96 5.71
C GLN A 98 -12.58 -8.27 7.21
N ILE A 99 -11.60 -9.05 7.68
CA ILE A 99 -11.49 -9.37 9.12
C ILE A 99 -10.84 -8.26 9.94
N LEU A 100 -9.92 -7.45 9.34
CA LEU A 100 -9.27 -6.32 10.00
C LEU A 100 -10.20 -5.10 10.05
N LEU A 101 -10.84 -4.79 8.93
CA LEU A 101 -11.62 -3.56 8.77
C LEU A 101 -13.13 -3.81 8.61
N GLY A 102 -13.55 -5.05 8.35
CA GLY A 102 -14.94 -5.42 8.09
C GLY A 102 -15.80 -5.49 9.35
N ASN A 103 -17.09 -5.84 9.15
CA ASN A 103 -18.03 -6.06 10.24
C ASN A 103 -17.79 -7.42 10.92
N SER A 104 -18.03 -7.46 12.21
CA SER A 104 -18.13 -8.70 12.99
C SER A 104 -19.27 -9.57 12.46
N LYS A 105 -19.05 -10.80 12.12
CA LYS A 105 -19.92 -11.90 11.65
C LYS A 105 -19.51 -12.41 10.27
N ILE A 106 -18.24 -12.65 10.11
CA ILE A 106 -17.70 -13.24 8.90
C ILE A 106 -17.50 -14.73 9.15
N TYR A 107 -18.10 -15.55 8.31
CA TYR A 107 -17.99 -17.01 8.41
C TYR A 107 -17.22 -17.56 7.22
N PRO A 108 -16.48 -18.68 7.39
CA PRO A 108 -15.74 -19.30 6.28
C PRO A 108 -16.60 -19.64 5.07
N ASP A 109 -17.85 -20.01 5.29
CA ASP A 109 -18.80 -20.34 4.20
C ASP A 109 -19.12 -19.09 3.36
N LYS A 110 -19.26 -17.91 3.98
CA LYS A 110 -19.45 -16.66 3.27
C LYS A 110 -18.28 -16.36 2.34
N PHE A 111 -17.05 -16.53 2.81
CA PHE A 111 -15.86 -16.38 1.94
C PHE A 111 -15.82 -17.40 0.82
N ALA A 112 -16.25 -18.66 1.08
CA ALA A 112 -16.31 -19.68 0.04
C ALA A 112 -17.27 -19.29 -1.07
N ASP A 113 -18.45 -18.77 -0.72
CA ASP A 113 -19.47 -18.30 -1.67
C ASP A 113 -19.00 -17.04 -2.43
N GLU A 114 -18.49 -16.02 -1.72
CA GLU A 114 -18.04 -14.76 -2.32
C GLU A 114 -16.82 -14.93 -3.26
N LEU A 115 -15.92 -15.85 -2.91
CA LEU A 115 -14.68 -16.10 -3.65
C LEU A 115 -14.78 -17.30 -4.60
N TYR A 116 -15.97 -17.92 -4.72
CA TYR A 116 -16.24 -19.04 -5.60
C TYR A 116 -15.26 -20.23 -5.43
N VAL A 117 -14.90 -20.54 -4.19
CA VAL A 117 -14.01 -21.66 -3.85
C VAL A 117 -14.63 -22.59 -2.81
N SER A 118 -14.03 -23.77 -2.63
CA SER A 118 -14.52 -24.70 -1.61
C SER A 118 -14.19 -24.17 -0.19
N ARG A 119 -15.03 -24.55 0.79
CA ARG A 119 -14.77 -24.29 2.22
C ARG A 119 -13.39 -24.81 2.65
N SER A 120 -12.97 -25.97 2.13
CA SER A 120 -11.64 -26.52 2.45
C SER A 120 -10.49 -25.65 1.93
N THR A 121 -10.70 -24.93 0.83
CA THR A 121 -9.74 -23.93 0.33
C THR A 121 -9.64 -22.76 1.28
N ILE A 122 -10.79 -22.21 1.75
CA ILE A 122 -10.82 -21.12 2.72
C ILE A 122 -10.13 -21.53 4.03
N GLU A 123 -10.36 -22.74 4.55
CA GLU A 123 -9.69 -23.20 5.78
C GLU A 123 -8.15 -23.24 5.64
N LYS A 124 -7.64 -23.59 4.46
CA LYS A 124 -6.19 -23.50 4.16
C LYS A 124 -5.71 -22.04 4.08
N ASP A 125 -6.50 -21.16 3.46
CA ASP A 125 -6.18 -19.74 3.37
C ASP A 125 -6.22 -19.09 4.77
N LEU A 126 -7.17 -19.45 5.65
CA LEU A 126 -7.26 -18.99 7.04
C LEU A 126 -6.03 -19.40 7.87
N SER A 127 -5.39 -20.52 7.57
CA SER A 127 -4.12 -20.89 8.22
C SER A 127 -3.00 -19.92 7.86
N ALA A 128 -2.94 -19.48 6.59
CA ALA A 128 -1.98 -18.47 6.15
C ALA A 128 -2.30 -17.08 6.74
N VAL A 129 -3.57 -16.71 6.80
CA VAL A 129 -4.08 -15.49 7.43
C VAL A 129 -3.69 -15.45 8.92
N SER A 130 -3.92 -16.54 9.65
CA SER A 130 -3.56 -16.62 11.08
C SER A 130 -2.05 -16.46 11.31
N LYS A 131 -1.23 -17.06 10.45
CA LYS A 131 0.23 -16.90 10.51
C LYS A 131 0.65 -15.46 10.21
N TRP A 132 0.00 -14.82 9.25
CA TRP A 132 0.27 -13.42 8.90
C TRP A 132 -0.12 -12.49 10.06
N LEU A 133 -1.31 -12.65 10.63
CA LEU A 133 -1.77 -11.88 11.79
C LEU A 133 -0.84 -12.01 13.00
N GLY A 134 -0.32 -13.21 13.26
CA GLY A 134 0.60 -13.44 14.35
C GLY A 134 1.90 -12.63 14.26
N LYS A 135 2.35 -12.27 13.05
CA LYS A 135 3.50 -11.37 12.86
C LYS A 135 3.21 -9.93 13.30
N HIS A 136 1.94 -9.55 13.32
CA HIS A 136 1.46 -8.22 13.71
C HIS A 136 0.89 -8.19 15.14
N GLN A 137 1.22 -9.19 15.98
CA GLN A 137 0.71 -9.32 17.35
C GLN A 137 -0.83 -9.38 17.41
N LEU A 138 -1.44 -9.96 16.38
CA LEU A 138 -2.86 -10.17 16.25
C LEU A 138 -3.18 -11.67 16.24
N GLU A 139 -4.34 -12.03 16.80
CA GLU A 139 -4.81 -13.42 16.85
C GLU A 139 -6.13 -13.56 16.07
N LEU A 140 -6.19 -14.54 15.16
CA LEU A 140 -7.45 -14.94 14.53
C LEU A 140 -8.25 -15.81 15.49
N SER A 141 -9.43 -15.37 15.87
CA SER A 141 -10.33 -16.08 16.78
C SER A 141 -11.67 -16.41 16.11
N ARG A 142 -12.34 -17.44 16.62
CA ARG A 142 -13.67 -17.87 16.17
C ARG A 142 -14.66 -17.87 17.34
N ASN A 143 -15.84 -17.38 17.09
CA ASN A 143 -16.96 -17.45 18.01
C ASN A 143 -18.20 -17.96 17.27
N ALA A 144 -18.96 -18.86 17.89
CA ALA A 144 -20.19 -19.42 17.29
C ALA A 144 -21.20 -18.32 16.91
N ASN A 145 -21.26 -17.22 17.68
CA ASN A 145 -22.21 -16.13 17.47
C ASN A 145 -21.68 -15.04 16.54
N ASN A 146 -20.36 -14.83 16.48
CA ASN A 146 -19.72 -13.71 15.79
C ASN A 146 -18.86 -14.12 14.59
N GLY A 147 -18.68 -15.43 14.34
CA GLY A 147 -17.83 -15.91 13.25
C GLY A 147 -16.34 -15.70 13.50
N LEU A 148 -15.63 -15.31 12.47
CA LEU A 148 -14.19 -14.97 12.52
C LEU A 148 -14.03 -13.52 12.98
N TYR A 149 -13.07 -13.28 13.85
CA TYR A 149 -12.69 -11.95 14.29
C TYR A 149 -11.24 -11.90 14.74
N VAL A 150 -10.66 -10.70 14.78
CA VAL A 150 -9.29 -10.47 15.20
C VAL A 150 -9.28 -9.97 16.63
N LYS A 151 -8.39 -10.55 17.45
CA LYS A 151 -8.02 -10.05 18.78
C LYS A 151 -6.69 -9.33 18.71
N GLY A 152 -6.60 -8.18 19.35
CA GLY A 152 -5.42 -7.34 19.46
C GLY A 152 -5.81 -5.90 19.75
N SER A 153 -4.84 -5.03 19.94
CA SER A 153 -5.08 -3.60 20.10
C SER A 153 -5.51 -2.97 18.78
N GLU A 154 -6.27 -1.88 18.85
CA GLU A 154 -6.67 -1.11 17.66
C GLU A 154 -5.46 -0.58 16.88
N GLU A 155 -4.43 -0.17 17.59
CA GLU A 155 -3.13 0.22 17.02
C GLU A 155 -2.51 -0.89 16.16
N ASN A 156 -2.45 -2.13 16.70
CA ASN A 156 -1.91 -3.27 15.96
C ASN A 156 -2.76 -3.59 14.72
N ILE A 157 -4.08 -3.42 14.79
CA ILE A 157 -4.97 -3.60 13.65
C ILE A 157 -4.63 -2.58 12.55
N ARG A 158 -4.50 -1.30 12.89
CA ARG A 158 -4.17 -0.24 11.91
C ARG A 158 -2.79 -0.40 11.31
N ASN A 159 -1.79 -0.75 12.13
CA ASN A 159 -0.44 -1.06 11.67
C ASN A 159 -0.43 -2.28 10.73
N ALA A 160 -1.23 -3.30 11.02
CA ALA A 160 -1.39 -4.45 10.16
C ALA A 160 -2.03 -4.09 8.81
N VAL A 161 -3.01 -3.17 8.79
CA VAL A 161 -3.61 -2.68 7.54
C VAL A 161 -2.60 -1.94 6.67
N GLY A 162 -1.75 -1.09 7.26
CA GLY A 162 -0.65 -0.43 6.54
C GLY A 162 0.36 -1.44 5.96
N SER A 163 0.71 -2.48 6.74
CA SER A 163 1.58 -3.56 6.25
C SER A 163 0.91 -4.37 5.13
N LEU A 164 -0.39 -4.61 5.24
CA LEU A 164 -1.16 -5.31 4.20
C LEU A 164 -1.18 -4.51 2.88
N ALA A 165 -1.32 -3.18 2.95
CA ALA A 165 -1.25 -2.33 1.77
C ALA A 165 0.09 -2.51 1.03
N ASN A 166 1.20 -2.51 1.75
CA ASN A 166 2.53 -2.75 1.18
C ASN A 166 2.65 -4.18 0.60
N ASP A 167 2.19 -5.20 1.32
CA ASP A 167 2.22 -6.59 0.85
C ASP A 167 1.39 -6.78 -0.43
N LEU A 168 0.24 -6.13 -0.53
CA LEU A 168 -0.62 -6.17 -1.72
C LEU A 168 0.03 -5.44 -2.90
N ASN A 169 0.60 -4.25 -2.68
CA ASN A 169 1.28 -3.48 -3.71
C ASN A 169 2.45 -4.26 -4.33
N THR A 170 3.23 -5.00 -3.52
CA THR A 170 4.31 -5.87 -4.05
C THR A 170 3.80 -6.96 -5.00
N ARG A 171 2.49 -7.28 -4.94
CA ARG A 171 1.81 -8.28 -5.77
C ARG A 171 0.93 -7.66 -6.85
N ASN A 172 1.08 -6.37 -7.12
CA ASN A 172 0.25 -5.58 -8.04
C ASN A 172 -1.25 -5.64 -7.69
N LEU A 173 -1.58 -5.67 -6.40
CA LEU A 173 -2.95 -5.59 -5.88
C LEU A 173 -3.09 -4.25 -5.14
N SER A 174 -4.13 -3.48 -5.46
CA SER A 174 -4.43 -2.22 -4.78
C SER A 174 -5.30 -2.47 -3.56
N ILE A 175 -4.90 -1.97 -2.40
CA ILE A 175 -5.71 -2.06 -1.19
C ILE A 175 -6.97 -1.19 -1.31
N GLU A 176 -6.90 -0.08 -2.01
CA GLU A 176 -8.00 0.85 -2.26
C GLU A 176 -9.17 0.12 -2.95
N SER A 177 -8.86 -0.70 -3.96
CA SER A 177 -9.86 -1.56 -4.62
C SER A 177 -10.56 -2.52 -3.66
N PHE A 178 -9.86 -3.04 -2.65
CA PHE A 178 -10.49 -3.89 -1.62
C PHE A 178 -11.36 -3.07 -0.66
N LEU A 179 -10.92 -1.85 -0.29
CA LEU A 179 -11.70 -0.96 0.57
C LEU A 179 -13.02 -0.58 -0.11
N GLU A 180 -12.98 -0.20 -1.38
CA GLU A 180 -14.16 0.12 -2.18
C GLU A 180 -15.09 -1.08 -2.34
N THR A 181 -14.54 -2.23 -2.75
CA THR A 181 -15.33 -3.43 -3.07
C THR A 181 -16.00 -4.05 -1.83
N TYR A 182 -15.28 -4.13 -0.71
CA TYR A 182 -15.73 -4.92 0.44
C TYR A 182 -16.21 -4.07 1.62
N LEU A 183 -15.84 -2.79 1.69
CA LEU A 183 -16.16 -1.92 2.81
C LEU A 183 -17.03 -0.72 2.41
N ASN A 184 -17.31 -0.56 1.13
CA ASN A 184 -18.14 0.50 0.56
C ASN A 184 -17.64 1.91 0.96
N VAL A 185 -16.31 2.10 0.91
CA VAL A 185 -15.65 3.37 1.16
C VAL A 185 -15.24 3.96 -0.19
N ASP A 186 -15.68 5.18 -0.45
CA ASP A 186 -15.27 5.95 -1.62
C ASP A 186 -13.89 6.57 -1.35
N PHE A 187 -12.84 5.80 -1.63
CA PHE A 187 -11.45 6.24 -1.45
C PHE A 187 -11.15 7.49 -2.26
N LYS A 188 -11.65 7.55 -3.50
CA LYS A 188 -11.42 8.69 -4.38
C LYS A 188 -12.00 9.98 -3.80
N LYS A 189 -13.15 9.91 -3.17
CA LYS A 189 -13.76 11.07 -2.52
C LYS A 189 -12.93 11.58 -1.33
N ILE A 190 -12.36 10.68 -0.54
CA ILE A 190 -11.47 11.06 0.56
C ILE A 190 -10.15 11.64 0.02
N GLU A 191 -9.60 11.05 -1.03
CA GLU A 191 -8.42 11.57 -1.73
C GLU A 191 -8.66 12.98 -2.27
N ASP A 192 -9.82 13.24 -2.90
CA ASP A 192 -10.21 14.56 -3.39
C ASP A 192 -10.30 15.58 -2.25
N ILE A 193 -10.90 15.22 -1.10
CA ILE A 193 -10.94 16.10 0.09
C ILE A 193 -9.52 16.47 0.55
N VAL A 194 -8.62 15.50 0.65
CA VAL A 194 -7.23 15.73 1.06
C VAL A 194 -6.49 16.59 0.03
N SER A 195 -6.71 16.36 -1.26
CA SER A 195 -6.09 17.11 -2.36
C SER A 195 -6.58 18.56 -2.39
N ASP A 196 -7.88 18.78 -2.30
CA ASP A 196 -8.49 20.13 -2.27
C ASP A 196 -8.00 20.91 -1.05
N TRP A 197 -7.93 20.26 0.11
CA TRP A 197 -7.37 20.85 1.32
C TRP A 197 -5.88 21.21 1.16
N ASN A 198 -5.07 20.31 0.59
CA ASN A 198 -3.65 20.55 0.31
C ASN A 198 -3.45 21.80 -0.55
N ASP A 199 -4.23 21.92 -1.62
CA ASP A 199 -4.12 23.05 -2.57
C ASP A 199 -4.63 24.36 -1.97
N LYS A 200 -5.74 24.30 -1.23
CA LYS A 200 -6.37 25.48 -0.61
C LYS A 200 -5.48 26.10 0.47
N TYR A 201 -4.78 25.30 1.25
CA TYR A 201 -3.98 25.76 2.37
C TYR A 201 -2.45 25.75 2.08
N GLY A 202 -2.05 25.37 0.87
CA GLY A 202 -0.64 25.38 0.45
C GLY A 202 0.25 24.45 1.27
N MET A 203 -0.27 23.27 1.62
CA MET A 203 0.43 22.30 2.46
C MET A 203 1.63 21.64 1.77
N ASN A 204 1.75 21.79 0.44
CA ASN A 204 2.86 21.29 -0.37
C ASN A 204 3.10 19.77 -0.29
N LEU A 205 2.06 18.97 -0.05
CA LEU A 205 2.14 17.52 -0.14
C LEU A 205 2.27 17.11 -1.61
N ASN A 206 3.16 16.18 -1.89
CA ASN A 206 3.22 15.55 -3.20
C ASN A 206 2.10 14.49 -3.34
N GLU A 207 1.86 14.02 -4.57
CA GLU A 207 0.80 13.05 -4.88
C GLU A 207 0.89 11.77 -4.03
N MET A 208 2.08 11.26 -3.79
CA MET A 208 2.30 10.08 -2.94
C MET A 208 1.90 10.34 -1.49
N ASN A 209 2.20 11.53 -0.96
CA ASN A 209 1.83 11.91 0.40
C ASN A 209 0.32 12.16 0.53
N ILE A 210 -0.33 12.75 -0.49
CA ILE A 210 -1.79 12.91 -0.56
C ILE A 210 -2.46 11.52 -0.50
N ASN A 211 -2.05 10.59 -1.35
CA ASN A 211 -2.57 9.22 -1.37
C ASN A 211 -2.37 8.51 -0.03
N ASN A 212 -1.21 8.67 0.58
CA ASN A 212 -0.92 8.05 1.88
C ASN A 212 -1.78 8.66 3.00
N LEU A 213 -1.98 9.98 3.02
CA LEU A 213 -2.85 10.65 4.00
C LEU A 213 -4.31 10.22 3.80
N ALA A 214 -4.79 10.17 2.55
CA ALA A 214 -6.13 9.70 2.21
C ALA A 214 -6.35 8.24 2.61
N PHE A 215 -5.34 7.39 2.48
CA PHE A 215 -5.39 6.01 2.94
C PHE A 215 -5.58 5.91 4.47
N HIS A 216 -4.80 6.68 5.25
CA HIS A 216 -4.96 6.71 6.71
C HIS A 216 -6.29 7.35 7.14
N ALA A 217 -6.74 8.39 6.43
CA ALA A 217 -8.06 8.98 6.64
C ALA A 217 -9.19 7.96 6.35
N SER A 218 -9.05 7.14 5.31
CA SER A 218 -10.01 6.07 5.00
C SER A 218 -10.08 5.01 6.09
N ILE A 219 -8.93 4.59 6.65
CA ILE A 219 -8.89 3.67 7.79
C ILE A 219 -9.62 4.31 8.99
N MET A 220 -9.30 5.54 9.32
CA MET A 220 -9.94 6.30 10.39
C MET A 220 -11.47 6.34 10.22
N VAL A 221 -11.95 6.74 9.05
CA VAL A 221 -13.37 6.81 8.70
C VAL A 221 -14.06 5.44 8.89
N ILE A 222 -13.46 4.37 8.35
CA ILE A 222 -13.99 3.01 8.50
C ILE A 222 -14.12 2.64 9.99
N ARG A 223 -13.13 2.97 10.80
CA ARG A 223 -13.10 2.59 12.21
C ARG A 223 -14.11 3.38 13.03
N ILE A 224 -14.26 4.70 12.77
CA ILE A 224 -15.30 5.54 13.39
C ILE A 224 -16.69 4.99 13.07
N LEU A 225 -17.00 4.78 11.79
CA LEU A 225 -18.30 4.26 11.36
C LEU A 225 -18.64 2.87 11.93
N LYS A 226 -17.66 2.17 12.51
CA LYS A 226 -17.83 0.87 13.16
C LYS A 226 -17.74 0.90 14.68
N ASN A 227 -17.69 2.09 15.28
CA ASN A 227 -17.49 2.28 16.71
C ASN A 227 -16.25 1.51 17.22
N LYS A 228 -15.14 1.61 16.48
CA LYS A 228 -13.83 1.05 16.75
C LYS A 228 -12.78 2.16 16.77
N GLU A 229 -13.09 3.19 17.51
CA GLU A 229 -12.24 4.35 17.68
C GLU A 229 -11.03 4.03 18.55
N LEU A 230 -9.97 4.79 18.36
CA LEU A 230 -8.81 4.76 19.26
C LEU A 230 -9.23 5.29 20.63
N GLU A 231 -8.81 4.61 21.70
CA GLU A 231 -8.88 5.15 23.04
C GLU A 231 -7.84 6.26 23.21
N MET A 232 -8.16 7.28 24.02
CA MET A 232 -7.20 8.36 24.29
C MET A 232 -5.94 7.77 24.93
N SER A 233 -4.83 7.82 24.19
CA SER A 233 -3.49 7.53 24.69
C SER A 233 -2.77 8.86 24.97
N ASP A 234 -1.61 8.81 25.65
CA ASP A 234 -0.79 9.96 26.10
C ASP A 234 -0.31 10.90 24.97
N CYS A 235 -0.95 10.88 23.80
CA CYS A 235 -0.66 11.74 22.64
C CYS A 235 -1.26 13.16 22.75
N ASP A 236 -1.72 13.59 23.92
CA ASP A 236 -2.22 14.96 24.16
C ASP A 236 -1.16 16.04 23.92
N GLU A 237 0.12 15.69 24.08
CA GLU A 237 1.26 16.60 23.86
C GLU A 237 1.38 17.08 22.40
N LEU A 238 0.91 16.29 21.41
CA LEU A 238 1.04 16.64 19.99
C LEU A 238 0.28 17.90 19.58
N GLN A 239 -0.84 18.20 20.21
CA GLN A 239 -1.65 19.37 19.85
C GLN A 239 -1.11 20.68 20.43
N GLU A 240 -0.40 20.64 21.56
CA GLU A 240 0.19 21.84 22.14
C GLU A 240 1.42 22.29 21.33
N GLU A 241 2.11 21.35 20.68
CA GLU A 241 3.32 21.60 19.91
C GLU A 241 3.07 21.98 18.45
N SER A 242 1.85 21.71 17.89
CA SER A 242 1.54 21.84 16.45
C SER A 242 1.04 23.24 16.02
N HIS A 243 1.48 24.31 16.65
CA HIS A 243 0.93 25.66 16.45
C HIS A 243 0.94 26.19 15.01
N SER A 244 1.86 25.73 14.16
CA SER A 244 2.05 26.30 12.80
C SER A 244 1.02 25.85 11.76
N TYR A 245 0.34 24.71 11.94
CA TYR A 245 -0.62 24.14 10.96
C TYR A 245 -1.93 23.68 11.61
N LYS A 246 -2.17 24.17 12.82
CA LYS A 246 -3.32 23.68 13.61
C LYS A 246 -4.65 24.06 12.97
N GLU A 247 -4.78 25.31 12.54
CA GLU A 247 -6.02 25.81 11.95
C GLU A 247 -6.31 25.11 10.62
N GLU A 248 -5.30 24.93 9.78
CA GLU A 248 -5.40 24.24 8.50
C GLU A 248 -5.77 22.77 8.69
N PHE A 249 -5.16 22.11 9.66
CA PHE A 249 -5.46 20.71 9.94
C PHE A 249 -6.87 20.54 10.54
N GLU A 250 -7.32 21.42 11.43
CA GLU A 250 -8.69 21.42 11.95
C GLU A 250 -9.72 21.54 10.83
N GLN A 251 -9.41 22.27 9.73
CA GLN A 251 -10.27 22.32 8.56
C GLN A 251 -10.34 20.97 7.80
N LEU A 252 -9.24 20.24 7.67
CA LEU A 252 -9.26 18.90 7.10
C LEU A 252 -10.16 17.96 7.92
N ILE A 253 -10.03 18.00 9.25
CA ILE A 253 -10.86 17.20 10.16
C ILE A 253 -12.34 17.58 10.02
N TYR A 254 -12.63 18.88 9.92
CA TYR A 254 -13.99 19.37 9.69
C TYR A 254 -14.57 18.86 8.35
N GLU A 255 -13.83 18.98 7.24
CA GLU A 255 -14.28 18.51 5.92
C GLU A 255 -14.51 16.99 5.90
N LEU A 256 -13.66 16.21 6.58
CA LEU A 256 -13.87 14.77 6.76
C LEU A 256 -15.09 14.46 7.65
N SER A 257 -15.35 15.22 8.72
CA SER A 257 -16.51 15.04 9.58
C SER A 257 -17.82 15.33 8.85
N GLU A 258 -17.84 16.37 8.02
CA GLU A 258 -18.99 16.68 7.16
C GLU A 258 -19.25 15.54 6.15
N TYR A 259 -18.19 14.97 5.57
CA TYR A 259 -18.31 13.86 4.62
C TYR A 259 -18.91 12.60 5.26
N ILE A 260 -18.53 12.27 6.49
CA ILE A 260 -19.04 11.08 7.18
C ILE A 260 -20.30 11.35 8.00
N HIS A 261 -20.75 12.60 8.12
CA HIS A 261 -21.87 13.05 8.94
C HIS A 261 -21.74 12.62 10.43
N CYS A 262 -20.50 12.64 10.95
CA CYS A 262 -20.19 12.23 12.32
C CYS A 262 -18.98 13.02 12.83
N ASP A 263 -19.00 13.38 14.12
CA ASP A 263 -17.85 14.03 14.75
C ASP A 263 -16.65 13.10 14.78
N ILE A 264 -15.47 13.64 14.49
CA ILE A 264 -14.20 12.91 14.57
C ILE A 264 -13.62 13.10 15.98
N PRO A 265 -13.49 12.03 16.79
CA PRO A 265 -12.89 12.12 18.11
C PRO A 265 -11.47 12.64 18.08
N LYS A 266 -11.04 13.31 19.17
CA LYS A 266 -9.68 13.88 19.28
C LYS A 266 -8.57 12.83 19.08
N ALA A 267 -8.74 11.63 19.60
CA ALA A 267 -7.76 10.55 19.40
C ALA A 267 -7.58 10.18 17.92
N GLU A 268 -8.67 10.20 17.14
CA GLU A 268 -8.66 9.95 15.71
C GLU A 268 -8.03 11.10 14.92
N SER A 269 -8.34 12.34 15.32
CA SER A 269 -7.68 13.53 14.77
C SER A 269 -6.16 13.48 15.01
N ASN A 270 -5.74 13.13 16.24
CA ASN A 270 -4.32 12.97 16.57
C ASN A 270 -3.66 11.84 15.75
N TYR A 271 -4.35 10.72 15.52
CA TYR A 271 -3.86 9.66 14.64
C TYR A 271 -3.56 10.18 13.23
N LEU A 272 -4.47 10.93 12.62
CA LEU A 272 -4.27 11.48 11.28
C LEU A 272 -3.16 12.54 11.27
N LEU A 273 -3.11 13.40 12.30
CA LEU A 273 -2.06 14.41 12.48
C LEU A 273 -0.65 13.78 12.55
N MET A 274 -0.52 12.66 13.28
CA MET A 274 0.74 11.93 13.36
C MET A 274 1.21 11.41 11.99
N HIS A 275 0.29 10.92 11.16
CA HIS A 275 0.64 10.50 9.80
C HIS A 275 1.05 11.67 8.93
N LEU A 276 0.35 12.80 9.02
CA LEU A 276 0.70 14.02 8.31
C LEU A 276 2.13 14.48 8.67
N PHE A 277 2.46 14.57 9.97
CA PHE A 277 3.81 14.94 10.39
C PHE A 277 4.86 13.92 9.95
N GLY A 278 4.56 12.63 10.01
CA GLY A 278 5.47 11.60 9.51
C GLY A 278 5.87 11.76 8.04
N MET A 279 5.01 12.39 7.22
CA MET A 279 5.31 12.69 5.82
C MET A 279 6.25 13.89 5.69
N TYR A 280 6.05 14.92 6.49
CA TYR A 280 6.90 16.12 6.49
C TYR A 280 8.32 15.86 7.00
N LEU A 281 8.54 14.84 7.82
CA LEU A 281 9.88 14.48 8.32
C LEU A 281 10.89 14.13 7.22
N ASN A 282 10.41 13.78 6.04
CA ASN A 282 11.26 13.50 4.88
C ASN A 282 11.61 14.76 4.07
N GLU A 283 11.01 15.91 4.40
CA GLU A 283 11.23 17.16 3.69
C GLU A 283 12.27 18.02 4.42
N PRO A 284 13.41 18.38 3.77
CA PRO A 284 14.47 19.15 4.40
C PRO A 284 14.03 20.50 4.99
N ALA A 285 13.01 21.12 4.39
CA ALA A 285 12.47 22.39 4.84
C ALA A 285 11.76 22.29 6.21
N PHE A 286 11.23 21.11 6.54
CA PHE A 286 10.44 20.90 7.75
C PHE A 286 11.30 20.55 8.98
N ILE A 287 12.54 20.10 8.76
CA ILE A 287 13.45 19.64 9.81
C ILE A 287 13.83 20.76 10.80
N ASN A 288 13.74 22.02 10.37
CA ASN A 288 14.07 23.18 11.21
C ASN A 288 12.85 23.71 11.99
N ASN A 289 11.74 22.99 12.03
CA ASN A 289 10.56 23.38 12.79
C ASN A 289 10.79 23.12 14.29
N ASP A 290 10.42 24.09 15.14
CA ASP A 290 10.57 24.01 16.61
C ASP A 290 9.86 22.79 17.20
N PHE A 291 8.77 22.34 16.57
CA PHE A 291 8.04 21.12 16.92
C PHE A 291 8.92 19.86 16.99
N LEU A 292 9.95 19.78 16.15
CA LEU A 292 10.85 18.62 16.07
C LEU A 292 12.12 18.79 16.91
N SER A 293 12.26 19.87 17.67
CA SER A 293 13.50 20.20 18.40
C SER A 293 13.99 19.06 19.29
N ASP A 294 13.11 18.46 20.09
CA ASP A 294 13.46 17.38 21.01
C ASP A 294 13.78 16.07 20.27
N LEU A 295 12.98 15.71 19.25
CA LEU A 295 13.23 14.55 18.41
C LEU A 295 14.51 14.69 17.61
N ARG A 296 14.76 15.89 17.12
CA ARG A 296 15.98 16.25 16.42
C ARG A 296 17.19 16.12 17.34
N SER A 297 17.12 16.69 18.56
CA SER A 297 18.18 16.58 19.57
C SER A 297 18.47 15.11 19.89
N LEU A 298 17.44 14.27 20.01
CA LEU A 298 17.60 12.83 20.21
C LEU A 298 18.24 12.15 18.99
N ALA A 299 17.81 12.48 17.77
CA ALA A 299 18.40 11.95 16.55
C ALA A 299 19.86 12.40 16.36
N GLU A 300 20.20 13.63 16.75
CA GLU A 300 21.56 14.16 16.75
C GLU A 300 22.45 13.42 17.75
N ASN A 301 21.99 13.17 18.97
CA ASN A 301 22.72 12.42 19.98
C ASN A 301 22.98 10.97 19.52
N ILE A 302 21.96 10.29 18.98
CA ILE A 302 22.10 8.93 18.42
C ILE A 302 23.11 8.93 17.25
N SER A 303 23.05 9.96 16.39
CA SER A 303 23.99 10.10 15.27
C SER A 303 25.43 10.30 15.74
N ASP A 304 25.65 11.12 16.75
CA ASP A 304 26.99 11.36 17.32
C ASP A 304 27.57 10.09 17.96
N ASP A 305 26.78 9.35 18.72
CA ASP A 305 27.17 8.09 19.32
C ASP A 305 27.49 7.03 18.25
N PHE A 306 26.65 6.94 17.20
CA PHE A 306 26.88 6.04 16.08
C PHE A 306 28.18 6.36 15.36
N ILE A 307 28.38 7.62 14.98
CA ILE A 307 29.61 8.09 14.29
C ILE A 307 30.84 7.83 15.17
N CYS A 308 30.75 8.11 16.47
CA CYS A 308 31.84 7.90 17.41
C CYS A 308 32.26 6.40 17.48
N ASN A 309 31.29 5.50 17.46
CA ASN A 309 31.55 4.06 17.49
C ASN A 309 32.06 3.54 16.13
N LEU A 310 31.49 4.05 15.03
CA LEU A 310 31.92 3.69 13.68
C LEU A 310 33.37 4.14 13.41
N ASP A 311 33.77 5.33 13.84
CA ASP A 311 35.14 5.83 13.70
C ASP A 311 36.17 4.92 14.39
N LYS A 312 35.81 4.30 15.53
CA LYS A 312 36.68 3.34 16.25
C LYS A 312 36.89 2.06 15.44
N ILE A 313 35.88 1.65 14.65
CA ILE A 313 35.89 0.39 13.89
C ILE A 313 36.60 0.57 12.55
N VAL A 314 36.28 1.65 11.81
CA VAL A 314 36.73 1.83 10.44
C VAL A 314 37.97 2.73 10.33
N ALA A 315 38.42 3.33 11.41
CA ALA A 315 39.56 4.26 11.47
C ALA A 315 39.49 5.39 10.42
N LEU A 316 38.26 5.89 10.14
CA LEU A 316 37.97 7.03 9.28
C LEU A 316 37.54 8.20 10.18
N ASP A 317 37.96 9.43 9.84
CA ASP A 317 37.55 10.63 10.60
C ASP A 317 36.17 11.10 10.10
N LEU A 318 35.13 10.31 10.40
CA LEU A 318 33.75 10.58 10.01
C LEU A 318 33.14 11.74 10.80
N LYS A 319 33.70 12.05 11.99
CA LYS A 319 33.25 13.18 12.82
C LYS A 319 33.36 14.53 12.11
N GLN A 320 34.32 14.67 11.20
CA GLN A 320 34.52 15.89 10.41
C GLN A 320 33.57 15.97 9.22
N ASN A 321 32.91 14.87 8.84
CA ASN A 321 32.04 14.84 7.68
C ASN A 321 30.61 15.32 8.05
N LYS A 322 30.42 16.65 7.98
CA LYS A 322 29.12 17.26 8.28
C LYS A 322 27.98 16.75 7.40
N MET A 323 28.24 16.46 6.13
CA MET A 323 27.23 15.92 5.20
C MET A 323 26.77 14.53 5.64
N PHE A 324 27.69 13.66 6.06
CA PHE A 324 27.35 12.33 6.56
C PHE A 324 26.48 12.41 7.83
N LYS A 325 26.88 13.28 8.79
CA LYS A 325 26.09 13.50 10.00
C LYS A 325 24.68 14.01 9.67
N GLN A 326 24.55 15.00 8.80
CA GLN A 326 23.23 15.54 8.40
C GLN A 326 22.37 14.46 7.72
N SER A 327 22.93 13.69 6.79
CA SER A 327 22.22 12.60 6.14
C SER A 327 21.76 11.54 7.13
N LEU A 328 22.58 11.23 8.14
CA LEU A 328 22.24 10.26 9.17
C LEU A 328 21.10 10.77 10.08
N ILE A 329 21.13 12.05 10.48
CA ILE A 329 20.05 12.70 11.24
C ILE A 329 18.74 12.64 10.45
N LEU A 330 18.77 13.03 9.17
CA LEU A 330 17.61 12.95 8.27
C LEU A 330 17.02 11.55 8.19
N HIS A 331 17.86 10.53 8.20
CA HIS A 331 17.42 9.15 8.15
C HIS A 331 16.89 8.64 9.50
N LEU A 332 17.47 9.09 10.60
CA LEU A 332 17.07 8.68 11.95
C LEU A 332 15.83 9.40 12.45
N LEU A 333 15.62 10.66 12.09
CA LEU A 333 14.52 11.47 12.60
C LEU A 333 13.14 10.84 12.39
N PRO A 334 12.78 10.32 11.18
CA PRO A 334 11.54 9.59 10.99
C PRO A 334 11.44 8.31 11.83
N THR A 335 12.55 7.66 12.09
CA THR A 335 12.60 6.44 12.91
C THR A 335 12.36 6.75 14.38
N VAL A 336 13.01 7.78 14.91
CA VAL A 336 12.84 8.25 16.30
C VAL A 336 11.40 8.71 16.53
N TYR A 337 10.82 9.47 15.58
CA TYR A 337 9.43 9.88 15.61
C TYR A 337 8.48 8.68 15.70
N ARG A 338 8.66 7.69 14.82
CA ARG A 338 7.83 6.49 14.81
C ARG A 338 7.93 5.70 16.10
N LEU A 339 9.13 5.58 16.67
CA LEU A 339 9.35 4.89 17.95
C LEU A 339 8.70 5.65 19.12
N LYS A 340 8.82 6.98 19.17
CA LYS A 340 8.22 7.81 20.24
C LYS A 340 6.69 7.67 20.24
N TYR A 341 6.08 7.63 19.07
CA TYR A 341 4.61 7.61 18.93
C TYR A 341 4.02 6.23 18.63
N GLY A 342 4.77 5.15 18.91
CA GLY A 342 4.25 3.78 18.84
C GLY A 342 4.03 3.22 17.43
N PHE A 343 4.54 3.88 16.38
CA PHE A 343 4.46 3.34 15.03
C PHE A 343 5.38 2.13 14.86
N ASN A 344 4.83 0.94 14.88
CA ASN A 344 5.58 -0.28 14.63
C ASN A 344 6.03 -0.34 13.17
N LEU A 345 7.33 -0.15 12.94
CA LEU A 345 7.96 -0.47 11.67
C LEU A 345 8.09 -2.00 11.55
N TYR A 346 7.19 -2.61 10.80
CA TYR A 346 7.44 -3.98 10.36
C TYR A 346 8.59 -3.95 9.35
N ASN A 347 9.75 -4.44 9.78
CA ASN A 347 10.86 -4.70 8.86
C ASN A 347 10.83 -6.18 8.47
N PRO A 348 10.42 -6.53 7.22
CA PRO A 348 10.35 -7.93 6.78
C PRO A 348 11.72 -8.62 6.80
N LEU A 349 12.81 -7.85 6.71
CA LEU A 349 14.19 -8.35 6.72
C LEU A 349 14.78 -8.46 8.13
N LEU A 350 14.07 -8.01 9.17
CA LEU A 350 14.63 -7.99 10.54
C LEU A 350 15.06 -9.39 11.01
N GLY A 351 14.32 -10.43 10.65
CA GLY A 351 14.66 -11.83 10.94
C GLY A 351 15.93 -12.28 10.24
N GLU A 352 16.10 -11.94 8.98
CA GLU A 352 17.29 -12.26 8.20
C GLU A 352 18.50 -11.45 8.67
N ILE A 353 18.32 -10.18 8.97
CA ILE A 353 19.38 -9.31 9.52
C ILE A 353 19.86 -9.87 10.85
N LYS A 354 18.97 -10.21 11.79
CA LYS A 354 19.35 -10.80 13.08
C LYS A 354 20.02 -12.17 12.96
N THR A 355 19.67 -12.96 11.93
CA THR A 355 20.27 -14.28 11.71
C THR A 355 21.65 -14.18 11.07
N ASN A 356 21.80 -13.29 10.09
CA ASN A 356 23.04 -13.16 9.31
C ASN A 356 24.07 -12.24 9.99
N TYR A 357 23.64 -11.36 10.89
CA TYR A 357 24.47 -10.38 11.60
C TYR A 357 24.26 -10.46 13.12
N ALA A 358 24.12 -11.69 13.66
CA ALA A 358 23.96 -11.94 15.09
C ALA A 358 25.22 -11.51 15.83
N GLY A 359 25.27 -10.26 16.29
CA GLY A 359 26.41 -9.70 17.03
C GLY A 359 26.77 -8.27 16.63
N SER A 360 26.03 -7.66 15.74
CA SER A 360 26.15 -6.23 15.43
C SER A 360 25.18 -5.39 16.27
#